data_a4333c8cc96db17694af83652f4e5be3
#
_entry.id   a4333c8cc96db17694af83652f4e5be3
#
_cell.length_a   1.000
_cell.length_b   1.000
_cell.length_c   1.000
_cell.angle_alpha   90.00
_cell.angle_beta   90.00
_cell.angle_gamma   90.00
#
_symmetry.space_group_name_H-M   'P 1'
#
loop_
_entity.id
_entity.type
_entity.pdbx_description
1 polymer ?
#
loop_
_entity_poly.entity_id
_entity_poly.type
_entity_poly.pdbx_seq_one_letter_code
_entity_poly.pdbx_strand_id
1 'polypeptide(L)'
;MTESDIRKVVQEELNNIAPEADLASLDPAADLREAIDIDSMDFLTFITAIHHRLGIDIPEIDYPKLITLKGAVAYIVAHLGSSKG
;
A
#
# COMPACT_ATOMS: atom_id res chain seq x y z
N MET A 1 -3.48 6.49 -14.06
CA MET A 1 -4.09 5.42 -13.25
C MET A 1 -5.28 5.96 -12.47
N THR A 2 -6.35 5.20 -12.43
CA THR A 2 -7.49 5.55 -11.59
C THR A 2 -7.24 5.09 -10.16
N GLU A 3 -8.05 5.58 -9.23
CA GLU A 3 -7.97 5.11 -7.84
C GLU A 3 -8.22 3.60 -7.77
N SER A 4 -9.13 3.09 -8.59
CA SER A 4 -9.42 1.66 -8.65
C SER A 4 -8.19 0.86 -9.09
N ASP A 5 -7.45 1.36 -10.07
CA ASP A 5 -6.21 0.72 -10.53
C ASP A 5 -5.16 0.71 -9.43
N ILE A 6 -5.04 1.82 -8.72
CA ILE A 6 -4.08 1.95 -7.62
C ILE A 6 -4.43 0.97 -6.50
N ARG A 7 -5.71 0.84 -6.17
CA ARG A 7 -6.15 -0.10 -5.15
C ARG A 7 -5.79 -1.53 -5.55
N LYS A 8 -5.96 -1.88 -6.82
CA LYS A 8 -5.58 -3.22 -7.31
C LYS A 8 -4.09 -3.48 -7.15
N VAL A 9 -3.27 -2.48 -7.48
CA VAL A 9 -1.82 -2.60 -7.32
C VAL A 9 -1.46 -2.85 -5.86
N VAL A 10 -2.04 -2.06 -4.96
CA VAL A 10 -1.79 -2.22 -3.53
C VAL A 10 -2.21 -3.61 -3.06
N GLN A 11 -3.39 -4.05 -3.46
CA GLN A 11 -3.88 -5.38 -3.06
C GLN A 11 -3.01 -6.50 -3.62
N GLU A 12 -2.53 -6.36 -4.85
CA GLU A 12 -1.63 -7.36 -5.44
C GLU A 12 -0.33 -7.47 -4.67
N GLU A 13 0.24 -6.33 -4.27
CA GLU A 13 1.48 -6.36 -3.51
C GLU A 13 1.26 -6.93 -2.10
N LEU A 14 0.13 -6.62 -1.48
CA LEU A 14 -0.21 -7.21 -0.19
C LEU A 14 -0.41 -8.72 -0.32
N ASN A 15 -1.03 -9.16 -1.41
CA ASN A 15 -1.21 -10.60 -1.65
C ASN A 15 0.11 -11.32 -1.83
N ASN A 16 1.12 -10.65 -2.39
CA ASN A 16 2.44 -11.24 -2.56
C ASN A 16 3.14 -11.49 -1.23
N ILE A 17 2.95 -10.62 -0.24
CA ILE A 17 3.59 -10.77 1.07
C ILE A 17 2.74 -11.54 2.06
N ALA A 18 1.43 -11.63 1.83
CA ALA A 18 0.51 -12.33 2.71
C ALA A 18 -0.53 -13.08 1.87
N PRO A 19 -0.11 -14.13 1.15
CA PRO A 19 -1.01 -14.83 0.21
C PRO A 19 -2.19 -15.52 0.88
N GLU A 20 -2.10 -15.78 2.18
CA GLU A 20 -3.17 -16.41 2.92
C GLU A 20 -4.19 -15.43 3.49
N ALA A 21 -3.90 -14.12 3.40
CA ALA A 21 -4.79 -13.12 3.94
C ALA A 21 -6.03 -12.95 3.07
N ASP A 22 -7.16 -12.73 3.73
CA ASP A 22 -8.42 -12.45 3.03
C ASP A 22 -8.54 -10.95 2.80
N LEU A 23 -7.97 -10.49 1.69
CA LEU A 23 -7.95 -9.08 1.37
C LEU A 23 -9.32 -8.53 1.00
N ALA A 24 -10.23 -9.40 0.55
CA ALA A 24 -11.58 -8.97 0.22
C ALA A 24 -12.37 -8.54 1.46
N SER A 25 -12.04 -9.12 2.62
CA SER A 25 -12.68 -8.78 3.89
C SER A 25 -11.89 -7.77 4.70
N LEU A 26 -10.77 -7.30 4.18
CA LEU A 26 -9.91 -6.36 4.88
C LEU A 26 -10.60 -5.02 5.08
N ASP A 27 -10.64 -4.55 6.34
CA ASP A 27 -11.10 -3.21 6.65
C ASP A 27 -10.05 -2.21 6.14
N PRO A 28 -10.41 -1.31 5.21
CA PRO A 28 -9.44 -0.36 4.67
C PRO A 28 -8.79 0.56 5.71
N ALA A 29 -9.43 0.73 6.86
CA ALA A 29 -8.91 1.58 7.94
C ALA A 29 -8.10 0.81 8.96
N ALA A 30 -8.02 -0.52 8.85
CA ALA A 30 -7.27 -1.33 9.82
C ALA A 30 -5.78 -1.24 9.57
N ASP A 31 -5.00 -1.36 10.64
CA ASP A 31 -3.55 -1.46 10.56
C ASP A 31 -3.19 -2.78 9.86
N LEU A 32 -2.51 -2.68 8.73
CA LEU A 32 -2.17 -3.85 7.91
C LEU A 32 -1.33 -4.88 8.68
N ARG A 33 -0.45 -4.41 9.56
CA ARG A 33 0.40 -5.31 10.33
C ARG A 33 -0.42 -6.21 11.26
N GLU A 34 -1.54 -5.70 11.76
CA GLU A 34 -2.44 -6.48 12.61
C GLU A 34 -3.47 -7.24 11.79
N ALA A 35 -4.02 -6.59 10.77
CA ALA A 35 -5.12 -7.15 10.00
C ALA A 35 -4.72 -8.37 9.16
N ILE A 36 -3.49 -8.37 8.63
CA ILE A 36 -2.99 -9.48 7.82
C ILE A 36 -1.72 -10.10 8.42
N ASP A 37 -1.44 -9.79 9.66
CA ASP A 37 -0.39 -10.43 10.46
C ASP A 37 0.97 -10.43 9.77
N ILE A 38 1.39 -9.26 9.30
CA ILE A 38 2.72 -9.07 8.71
C ILE A 38 3.62 -8.32 9.70
N ASP A 39 4.92 -8.55 9.60
CA ASP A 39 5.89 -7.86 10.43
C ASP A 39 6.44 -6.63 9.71
N SER A 40 7.37 -5.93 10.37
CA SER A 40 7.94 -4.71 9.80
C SER A 40 8.78 -4.97 8.55
N MET A 41 9.38 -6.15 8.44
CA MET A 41 10.15 -6.49 7.23
C MET A 41 9.22 -6.71 6.05
N ASP A 42 8.09 -7.37 6.26
CA ASP A 42 7.08 -7.53 5.22
C ASP A 42 6.53 -6.18 4.80
N PHE A 43 6.34 -5.29 5.77
CA PHE A 43 5.85 -3.95 5.47
C PHE A 43 6.86 -3.17 4.61
N LEU A 44 8.16 -3.28 4.92
CA LEU A 44 9.21 -2.66 4.11
C LEU A 44 9.22 -3.24 2.70
N THR A 45 9.02 -4.54 2.57
CA THR A 45 8.93 -5.18 1.26
C THR A 45 7.77 -4.61 0.46
N PHE A 46 6.62 -4.40 1.12
CA PHE A 46 5.47 -3.77 0.51
C PHE A 46 5.80 -2.35 0.02
N ILE A 47 6.41 -1.53 0.87
CA ILE A 47 6.79 -0.15 0.51
C ILE A 47 7.72 -0.16 -0.70
N THR A 48 8.73 -1.03 -0.67
CA THR A 48 9.71 -1.13 -1.76
C THR A 48 9.03 -1.55 -3.06
N ALA A 49 8.11 -2.50 -2.99
CA ALA A 49 7.38 -2.96 -4.17
C ALA A 49 6.54 -1.84 -4.78
N ILE A 50 5.87 -1.05 -3.96
CA ILE A 50 5.08 0.08 -4.44
C ILE A 50 6.00 1.11 -5.10
N HIS A 51 7.14 1.41 -4.47
CA HIS A 51 8.12 2.32 -5.02
C HIS A 51 8.57 1.88 -6.42
N HIS A 52 8.95 0.62 -6.56
CA HIS A 52 9.43 0.11 -7.85
C HIS A 52 8.32 0.05 -8.89
N ARG A 53 7.15 -0.38 -8.49
CA ARG A 53 6.07 -0.61 -9.43
C ARG A 53 5.46 0.68 -9.97
N LEU A 54 5.36 1.70 -9.14
CA LEU A 54 4.69 2.94 -9.50
C LEU A 54 5.67 4.11 -9.72
N GLY A 55 6.93 3.91 -9.40
CA GLY A 55 7.95 4.94 -9.62
C GLY A 55 7.80 6.15 -8.73
N ILE A 56 7.24 5.98 -7.53
CA ILE A 56 7.09 7.09 -6.58
C ILE A 56 8.09 6.94 -5.44
N ASP A 57 8.57 8.05 -4.94
CA ASP A 57 9.47 8.05 -3.78
C ASP A 57 8.66 8.04 -2.50
N ILE A 58 8.99 7.14 -1.59
CA ILE A 58 8.31 7.01 -0.30
C ILE A 58 9.37 7.15 0.80
N PRO A 59 9.58 8.37 1.32
CA PRO A 59 10.56 8.55 2.39
C PRO A 59 10.09 7.87 3.68
N GLU A 60 11.04 7.45 4.49
CA GLU A 60 10.75 6.70 5.71
C GLU A 60 9.77 7.42 6.63
N ILE A 61 9.87 8.75 6.69
CA ILE A 61 8.97 9.55 7.54
C ILE A 61 7.49 9.39 7.13
N ASP A 62 7.25 8.98 5.89
CA ASP A 62 5.89 8.81 5.38
C ASP A 62 5.37 7.38 5.55
N TYR A 63 6.20 6.44 5.97
CA TYR A 63 5.78 5.04 6.12
C TYR A 63 4.51 4.87 6.95
N PRO A 64 4.32 5.60 8.08
CA PRO A 64 3.08 5.46 8.83
C PRO A 64 1.81 5.80 8.05
N LYS A 65 1.93 6.57 7.00
CA LYS A 65 0.77 6.94 6.16
C LYS A 65 0.28 5.77 5.31
N LEU A 66 1.12 4.75 5.13
CA LEU A 66 0.80 3.58 4.31
C LEU A 66 0.47 2.35 5.16
N ILE A 67 0.28 2.51 6.46
CA ILE A 67 -0.01 1.39 7.36
C ILE A 67 -1.40 0.81 7.13
N THR A 68 -2.34 1.59 6.57
CA THR A 68 -3.67 1.10 6.24
C THR A 68 -3.83 1.07 4.72
N LEU A 69 -4.74 0.21 4.24
CA LEU A 69 -5.05 0.16 2.80
C LEU A 69 -5.54 1.53 2.32
N LYS A 70 -6.45 2.14 3.10
CA LYS A 70 -6.98 3.46 2.77
C LYS A 70 -5.88 4.50 2.69
N GLY A 71 -4.97 4.49 3.67
CA GLY A 71 -3.86 5.44 3.71
C GLY A 71 -2.89 5.24 2.55
N ALA A 72 -2.59 3.98 2.23
CA ALA A 72 -1.69 3.66 1.13
C ALA A 72 -2.26 4.14 -0.21
N VAL A 73 -3.53 3.85 -0.45
CA VAL A 73 -4.18 4.30 -1.68
C VAL A 73 -4.20 5.82 -1.76
N ALA A 74 -4.58 6.49 -0.67
CA ALA A 74 -4.63 7.95 -0.64
C ALA A 74 -3.26 8.57 -0.88
N TYR A 75 -2.22 8.00 -0.27
CA TYR A 75 -0.86 8.47 -0.45
C TYR A 75 -0.43 8.39 -1.92
N ILE A 76 -0.69 7.25 -2.54
CA ILE A 76 -0.31 7.03 -3.93
C ILE A 76 -1.10 7.95 -4.87
N VAL A 77 -2.40 8.08 -4.63
CA VAL A 77 -3.25 8.97 -5.42
C VAL A 77 -2.70 10.41 -5.36
N ALA A 78 -2.34 10.87 -4.17
CA ALA A 78 -1.80 12.21 -4.00
C ALA A 78 -0.50 12.40 -4.78
N HIS A 79 0.37 11.40 -4.78
CA HIS A 79 1.66 11.50 -5.46
C HIS A 79 1.53 11.40 -6.97
N LEU A 80 0.70 10.48 -7.47
CA LEU A 80 0.50 10.34 -8.90
C LEU A 80 -0.38 11.45 -9.46
N GLY A 81 -1.38 11.87 -8.69
CA GLY A 81 -2.26 12.95 -9.10
C GLY A 81 -1.54 14.27 -9.22
N SER A 82 -0.62 14.56 -8.30
CA SER A 82 0.11 15.82 -8.31
C SER A 82 1.04 15.95 -9.51
N SER A 83 1.44 14.82 -10.10
CA SER A 83 2.32 14.85 -11.28
C SER A 83 1.63 15.41 -12.51
N LYS A 84 0.35 15.53 -12.48
CA LYS A 84 -0.40 16.13 -13.56
C LYS A 84 -0.30 17.66 -13.57
N GLY A 85 0.18 18.20 -12.49
CA GLY A 85 0.43 19.63 -12.32
C GLY A 85 -0.75 20.47 -12.53
#